data_8229df5e9ae169070d8ca5ff2c76c5f4
#
_entry.id   8229df5e9ae169070d8ca5ff2c76c5f4
#
_cell.length_a   1.000
_cell.length_b   1.000
_cell.length_c   1.000
_cell.angle_alpha   90.00
_cell.angle_beta   90.00
_cell.angle_gamma   90.00
#
_symmetry.space_group_name_H-M   'P 1'
#
loop_
_entity.id
_entity.type
_entity.pdbx_description
1 polymer ?
#
loop_
_entity_poly.entity_id
_entity_poly.type
_entity_poly.pdbx_seq_one_letter_code
_entity_poly.pdbx_strand_id
1 'polypeptide(L)'
;AGTVSPYALTIKNNMTSVNQLQVECEVTYVDPDTGAETKAKTSITYTKTINAGQLICAIAYAPEGTVFKNGASATLKAHCDMWRGSTIDNTNVTYKWYKLGSGSWTEITSANAGGITGYTTNEITIPESAVLNFDSFKCTIKDTDAASGTYNTTVSDIISFADMSDPYQVEITAPAGTTLTSGLTSTILTVNCWQNGELLPDSFFTGATCTWRKFNKLGVQDTAWGTSGIKTGRTLTVTRDEVTVAATFTVEISK
;
A
#
# COMPACT_ATOMS: atom_id res chain seq x y z
N ALA A 1 -1.99 28.71 -21.22
CA ALA A 1 -1.72 28.29 -19.85
C ALA A 1 -3.01 28.32 -19.04
N GLY A 2 -3.25 27.30 -18.24
CA GLY A 2 -4.38 27.23 -17.31
C GLY A 2 -4.13 28.05 -16.04
N THR A 3 -5.19 28.38 -15.32
CA THR A 3 -5.09 29.00 -14.00
C THR A 3 -5.20 27.90 -12.93
N VAL A 4 -4.26 27.86 -12.01
CA VAL A 4 -4.25 26.93 -10.89
C VAL A 4 -4.79 27.65 -9.66
N SER A 5 -5.82 27.11 -9.03
CA SER A 5 -6.22 27.46 -7.67
C SER A 5 -5.73 26.37 -6.71
N PRO A 6 -5.76 26.56 -5.38
CA PRO A 6 -5.21 25.56 -4.43
C PRO A 6 -5.69 24.12 -4.68
N TYR A 7 -6.88 23.92 -5.26
CA TYR A 7 -7.46 22.61 -5.46
C TYR A 7 -8.12 22.42 -6.84
N ALA A 8 -7.89 23.33 -7.77
CA ALA A 8 -8.49 23.26 -9.10
C ALA A 8 -7.58 23.81 -10.19
N LEU A 9 -7.54 23.12 -11.31
CA LEU A 9 -6.92 23.57 -12.54
C LEU A 9 -8.00 23.93 -13.55
N THR A 10 -8.06 25.19 -13.96
CA THR A 10 -8.95 25.64 -15.04
C THR A 10 -8.26 25.46 -16.37
N ILE A 11 -8.83 24.64 -17.23
CA ILE A 11 -8.34 24.36 -18.57
C ILE A 11 -9.13 25.22 -19.58
N LYS A 12 -8.44 26.02 -20.36
CA LYS A 12 -9.07 26.89 -21.38
C LYS A 12 -9.21 26.13 -22.69
N ASN A 13 -10.28 26.38 -23.41
CA ASN A 13 -10.62 25.67 -24.66
C ASN A 13 -9.68 25.96 -25.86
N ASN A 14 -8.76 26.94 -25.76
CA ASN A 14 -7.72 27.17 -26.77
C ASN A 14 -6.42 26.37 -26.53
N MET A 15 -6.48 25.36 -25.69
CA MET A 15 -5.34 24.61 -25.17
C MET A 15 -4.41 24.04 -26.21
N THR A 16 -4.77 23.98 -27.49
CA THR A 16 -4.10 22.96 -28.23
C THR A 16 -3.94 23.26 -29.71
N SER A 17 -2.70 23.26 -30.09
CA SER A 17 -2.24 22.78 -31.38
C SER A 17 -2.25 21.23 -31.48
N VAL A 18 -2.73 20.49 -30.45
CA VAL A 18 -2.75 19.02 -30.38
C VAL A 18 -4.19 18.51 -30.19
N ASN A 19 -4.49 17.35 -30.75
CA ASN A 19 -5.83 16.76 -30.67
C ASN A 19 -6.12 16.10 -29.32
N GLN A 20 -5.10 15.88 -28.50
CA GLN A 20 -5.19 15.22 -27.21
C GLN A 20 -4.31 15.92 -26.18
N LEU A 21 -4.81 16.12 -24.98
CA LEU A 21 -4.07 16.64 -23.83
C LEU A 21 -4.29 15.74 -22.64
N GLN A 22 -3.23 15.18 -22.14
CA GLN A 22 -3.23 14.52 -20.81
C GLN A 22 -2.81 15.55 -19.76
N VAL A 23 -3.61 15.66 -18.71
CA VAL A 23 -3.30 16.48 -17.53
C VAL A 23 -3.05 15.53 -16.37
N GLU A 24 -1.86 15.61 -15.81
CA GLU A 24 -1.45 14.85 -14.62
C GLU A 24 -1.48 15.78 -13.40
N CYS A 25 -2.05 15.31 -12.32
CA CYS A 25 -1.98 15.95 -11.01
C CYS A 25 -1.07 15.11 -10.11
N GLU A 26 -0.02 15.73 -9.59
CA GLU A 26 0.82 15.14 -8.54
C GLU A 26 0.52 15.86 -7.23
N VAL A 27 0.17 15.09 -6.21
CA VAL A 27 0.00 15.56 -4.84
C VAL A 27 1.17 15.04 -4.02
N THR A 28 1.86 15.93 -3.34
CA THR A 28 2.90 15.58 -2.37
C THR A 28 2.37 15.88 -0.97
N TYR A 29 2.32 14.86 -0.13
CA TYR A 29 2.09 15.00 1.31
C TYR A 29 3.41 14.82 2.03
N VAL A 30 3.71 15.78 2.89
CA VAL A 30 4.86 15.71 3.80
C VAL A 30 4.31 15.46 5.20
N ASP A 31 4.68 14.35 5.79
CA ASP A 31 4.33 14.01 7.17
C ASP A 31 4.95 15.04 8.12
N PRO A 32 4.15 15.76 8.92
CA PRO A 32 4.64 16.84 9.76
C PRO A 32 5.54 16.36 10.90
N ASP A 33 5.43 15.09 11.30
CA ASP A 33 6.18 14.55 12.45
C ASP A 33 7.50 13.91 12.01
N THR A 34 7.51 13.28 10.83
CA THR A 34 8.67 12.51 10.34
C THR A 34 9.41 13.19 9.20
N GLY A 35 8.79 14.15 8.52
CA GLY A 35 9.30 14.77 7.29
C GLY A 35 9.27 13.84 6.07
N ALA A 36 8.64 12.66 6.18
CA ALA A 36 8.54 11.71 5.09
C ALA A 36 7.61 12.23 3.99
N GLU A 37 8.05 12.12 2.73
CA GLU A 37 7.26 12.52 1.57
C GLU A 37 6.52 11.32 0.99
N THR A 38 5.21 11.49 0.77
CA THR A 38 4.36 10.56 0.02
C THR A 38 3.80 11.27 -1.20
N LYS A 39 3.95 10.67 -2.38
CA LYS A 39 3.48 11.23 -3.64
C LYS A 39 2.38 10.37 -4.25
N ALA A 40 1.31 11.03 -4.66
CA ALA A 40 0.21 10.42 -5.40
C ALA A 40 0.04 11.13 -6.74
N LYS A 41 -0.26 10.36 -7.79
CA LYS A 41 -0.52 10.90 -9.12
C LYS A 41 -1.85 10.39 -9.64
N THR A 42 -2.57 11.28 -10.32
CA THR A 42 -3.75 10.95 -11.11
C THR A 42 -3.72 11.73 -12.40
N SER A 43 -4.35 11.22 -13.44
CA SER A 43 -4.42 11.95 -14.72
C SER A 43 -5.83 11.92 -15.31
N ILE A 44 -6.10 12.89 -16.15
CA ILE A 44 -7.27 12.93 -17.03
C ILE A 44 -6.82 13.33 -18.43
N THR A 45 -7.39 12.70 -19.42
CA THR A 45 -7.10 12.99 -20.81
C THR A 45 -8.27 13.73 -21.46
N TYR A 46 -7.97 14.86 -22.05
CA TYR A 46 -8.90 15.63 -22.87
C TYR A 46 -8.57 15.44 -24.33
N THR A 47 -9.59 15.18 -25.12
CA THR A 47 -9.47 15.09 -26.59
C THR A 47 -10.29 16.17 -27.24
N LYS A 48 -9.72 16.81 -28.27
CA LYS A 48 -10.38 17.82 -29.08
C LYS A 48 -10.43 17.34 -30.53
N THR A 49 -11.62 17.22 -31.07
CA THR A 49 -11.81 16.77 -32.43
C THR A 49 -13.08 17.28 -33.07
N ILE A 50 -13.02 17.30 -34.39
CA ILE A 50 -14.17 17.61 -35.25
C ILE A 50 -14.95 16.31 -35.60
N ASN A 51 -14.31 15.12 -35.47
CA ASN A 51 -14.89 13.81 -35.78
C ASN A 51 -14.84 12.90 -34.55
N ALA A 52 -15.88 12.95 -33.72
CA ALA A 52 -15.98 12.17 -32.48
C ALA A 52 -15.81 10.65 -32.64
N GLY A 53 -16.14 10.08 -33.79
CA GLY A 53 -16.05 8.63 -34.04
C GLY A 53 -14.63 8.08 -34.27
N GLN A 54 -13.59 8.93 -34.33
CA GLN A 54 -12.20 8.51 -34.54
C GLN A 54 -11.30 8.74 -33.33
N LEU A 55 -11.88 9.12 -32.20
CA LEU A 55 -11.11 9.39 -31.02
C LEU A 55 -11.07 8.21 -30.09
N ILE A 56 -9.89 7.99 -29.56
CA ILE A 56 -9.73 7.02 -28.47
C ILE A 56 -9.27 7.73 -27.21
N CYS A 57 -9.76 7.25 -26.07
CA CYS A 57 -9.24 7.58 -24.75
C CYS A 57 -9.24 6.33 -23.86
N ALA A 58 -8.39 6.33 -22.85
CA ALA A 58 -8.39 5.31 -21.81
C ALA A 58 -9.15 5.84 -20.61
N ILE A 59 -9.94 4.99 -19.96
CA ILE A 59 -10.61 5.31 -18.68
C ILE A 59 -10.35 4.17 -17.73
N ALA A 60 -9.61 4.46 -16.66
CA ALA A 60 -9.31 3.53 -15.59
C ALA A 60 -10.29 3.71 -14.43
N TYR A 61 -10.74 2.60 -13.86
CA TYR A 61 -11.61 2.59 -12.69
C TYR A 61 -11.37 1.34 -11.83
N ALA A 62 -11.80 1.40 -10.58
CA ALA A 62 -11.74 0.29 -9.65
C ALA A 62 -13.15 -0.17 -9.31
N PRO A 63 -13.62 -1.32 -9.81
CA PRO A 63 -14.99 -1.79 -9.60
C PRO A 63 -15.28 -2.14 -8.13
N GLU A 64 -14.24 -2.49 -7.37
CA GLU A 64 -14.31 -2.89 -5.96
C GLU A 64 -13.87 -1.77 -5.00
N GLY A 65 -13.57 -0.57 -5.53
CA GLY A 65 -13.00 0.54 -4.79
C GLY A 65 -11.48 0.55 -4.83
N THR A 66 -10.89 1.57 -4.20
CA THR A 66 -9.46 1.89 -4.27
C THR A 66 -8.75 1.81 -2.92
N VAL A 67 -9.42 1.29 -1.89
CA VAL A 67 -8.88 1.29 -0.52
C VAL A 67 -8.87 -0.12 0.04
N PHE A 68 -7.68 -0.63 0.35
CA PHE A 68 -7.50 -1.82 1.18
C PHE A 68 -7.85 -1.48 2.62
N LYS A 69 -8.61 -2.37 3.27
CA LYS A 69 -9.05 -2.23 4.67
C LYS A 69 -8.85 -3.55 5.37
N ASN A 70 -8.56 -3.49 6.66
CA ASN A 70 -8.47 -4.68 7.51
C ASN A 70 -9.72 -5.56 7.40
N GLY A 71 -9.52 -6.86 7.22
CA GLY A 71 -10.61 -7.83 7.10
C GLY A 71 -11.40 -7.77 5.78
N ALA A 72 -11.04 -6.88 4.86
CA ALA A 72 -11.56 -6.85 3.49
C ALA A 72 -10.77 -7.79 2.57
N SER A 73 -11.12 -7.78 1.30
CA SER A 73 -10.46 -8.63 0.30
C SER A 73 -8.95 -8.36 0.26
N ALA A 74 -8.14 -9.43 0.28
CA ALA A 74 -6.68 -9.35 0.14
C ALA A 74 -6.22 -8.87 -1.25
N THR A 75 -7.15 -8.63 -2.16
CA THR A 75 -6.90 -8.14 -3.52
C THR A 75 -7.98 -7.14 -3.93
N LEU A 76 -7.61 -6.16 -4.73
CA LEU A 76 -8.51 -5.24 -5.45
C LEU A 76 -8.20 -5.28 -6.95
N LYS A 77 -9.14 -4.78 -7.74
CA LYS A 77 -9.02 -4.76 -9.20
C LYS A 77 -8.93 -3.33 -9.72
N ALA A 78 -8.05 -3.13 -10.69
CA ALA A 78 -8.05 -1.97 -11.57
C ALA A 78 -8.43 -2.41 -12.97
N HIS A 79 -9.42 -1.76 -13.54
CA HIS A 79 -9.91 -1.99 -14.88
C HIS A 79 -9.64 -0.76 -15.74
N CYS A 80 -9.31 -0.93 -17.01
CA CYS A 80 -9.08 0.16 -17.93
C CYS A 80 -9.65 -0.17 -19.31
N ASP A 81 -10.61 0.63 -19.74
CA ASP A 81 -11.25 0.45 -21.04
C ASP A 81 -10.77 1.50 -22.05
N MET A 82 -10.60 1.08 -23.30
CA MET A 82 -10.49 2.01 -24.40
C MET A 82 -11.88 2.45 -24.85
N TRP A 83 -12.07 3.74 -24.90
CA TRP A 83 -13.27 4.35 -25.47
C TRP A 83 -12.97 4.90 -26.85
N ARG A 84 -13.82 4.55 -27.81
CA ARG A 84 -13.80 5.12 -29.15
C ARG A 84 -15.07 5.95 -29.34
N GLY A 85 -14.90 7.26 -29.33
CA GLY A 85 -16.04 8.17 -29.27
C GLY A 85 -16.83 7.96 -27.98
N SER A 86 -18.05 7.47 -28.08
CA SER A 86 -18.96 7.24 -26.94
C SER A 86 -19.14 5.77 -26.54
N THR A 87 -18.37 4.85 -27.13
CA THR A 87 -18.48 3.41 -26.90
C THR A 87 -17.17 2.80 -26.45
N ILE A 88 -17.28 1.78 -25.59
CA ILE A 88 -16.12 0.95 -25.24
C ILE A 88 -15.77 0.08 -26.43
N ASP A 89 -14.49 0.09 -26.81
CA ASP A 89 -13.93 -0.72 -27.87
C ASP A 89 -12.56 -1.28 -27.45
N ASN A 90 -12.58 -2.42 -26.79
CA ASN A 90 -11.38 -3.14 -26.35
C ASN A 90 -10.88 -4.17 -27.37
N THR A 91 -11.36 -4.10 -28.62
CA THR A 91 -10.96 -5.01 -29.68
C THR A 91 -9.70 -4.51 -30.40
N ASN A 92 -8.85 -5.44 -30.84
CA ASN A 92 -7.60 -5.12 -31.53
C ASN A 92 -6.75 -4.07 -30.81
N VAL A 93 -6.58 -4.24 -29.50
CA VAL A 93 -5.75 -3.38 -28.64
C VAL A 93 -4.76 -4.19 -27.83
N THR A 94 -3.70 -3.55 -27.36
CA THR A 94 -2.76 -4.13 -26.43
C THR A 94 -2.65 -3.28 -25.18
N TYR A 95 -2.55 -3.94 -24.02
CA TYR A 95 -2.49 -3.32 -22.70
C TYR A 95 -1.10 -3.46 -22.10
N LYS A 96 -0.64 -2.42 -21.41
CA LYS A 96 0.50 -2.45 -20.54
C LYS A 96 0.17 -1.67 -19.28
N TRP A 97 0.52 -2.25 -18.14
CA TRP A 97 0.35 -1.61 -16.86
C TRP A 97 1.70 -1.24 -16.26
N TYR A 98 1.72 -0.14 -15.56
CA TYR A 98 2.89 0.42 -14.91
C TYR A 98 2.58 0.74 -13.47
N LYS A 99 3.57 0.59 -12.59
CA LYS A 99 3.52 1.07 -11.21
C LYS A 99 4.43 2.28 -11.06
N LEU A 100 3.97 3.30 -10.32
CA LEU A 100 4.79 4.46 -9.98
C LEU A 100 5.78 4.06 -8.88
N GLY A 101 7.06 4.28 -9.10
CA GLY A 101 8.10 4.05 -8.10
C GLY A 101 9.16 5.14 -8.19
N SER A 102 9.56 5.74 -7.05
CA SER A 102 10.63 6.76 -6.98
C SER A 102 10.52 7.87 -8.03
N GLY A 103 9.27 8.28 -8.35
CA GLY A 103 8.99 9.34 -9.31
C GLY A 103 8.97 8.92 -10.78
N SER A 104 9.15 7.65 -11.11
CA SER A 104 9.10 7.12 -12.47
C SER A 104 8.13 5.95 -12.62
N TRP A 105 7.59 5.78 -13.83
CA TRP A 105 6.72 4.67 -14.19
C TRP A 105 7.55 3.45 -14.60
N THR A 106 7.37 2.33 -13.90
CA THR A 106 8.00 1.05 -14.23
C THR A 106 6.94 0.09 -14.78
N GLU A 107 7.17 -0.47 -15.98
CA GLU A 107 6.27 -1.47 -16.58
C GLU A 107 6.21 -2.71 -15.68
N ILE A 108 4.98 -3.18 -15.41
CA ILE A 108 4.74 -4.41 -14.67
C ILE A 108 4.94 -5.58 -15.63
N THR A 109 5.86 -6.47 -15.26
CA THR A 109 6.22 -7.66 -16.02
C THR A 109 6.29 -8.87 -15.07
N SER A 110 6.44 -10.07 -15.60
CA SER A 110 6.61 -11.28 -14.77
C SER A 110 7.79 -11.21 -13.81
N ALA A 111 8.80 -10.39 -14.09
CA ALA A 111 9.99 -10.25 -13.25
C ALA A 111 9.78 -9.33 -12.03
N ASN A 112 8.80 -8.42 -12.07
CA ASN A 112 8.58 -7.40 -11.03
C ASN A 112 7.11 -7.25 -10.62
N ALA A 113 6.25 -8.21 -10.98
CA ALA A 113 4.80 -8.12 -10.72
C ALA A 113 4.43 -8.04 -9.23
N GLY A 114 5.25 -8.57 -8.32
CA GLY A 114 4.96 -8.52 -6.87
C GLY A 114 3.59 -9.10 -6.49
N GLY A 115 3.15 -10.15 -7.20
CA GLY A 115 1.83 -10.75 -7.00
C GLY A 115 0.70 -10.13 -7.85
N ILE A 116 0.94 -9.04 -8.56
CA ILE A 116 -0.01 -8.45 -9.51
C ILE A 116 -0.18 -9.38 -10.71
N THR A 117 -1.42 -9.63 -11.10
CA THR A 117 -1.75 -10.47 -12.27
C THR A 117 -2.59 -9.69 -13.28
N GLY A 118 -2.70 -10.17 -14.52
CA GLY A 118 -3.52 -9.54 -15.56
C GLY A 118 -2.88 -8.33 -16.25
N TYR A 119 -1.63 -8.03 -16.03
CA TYR A 119 -0.95 -6.79 -16.48
C TYR A 119 -0.79 -6.65 -18.01
N THR A 120 -1.22 -7.62 -18.78
CA THR A 120 -1.30 -7.56 -20.26
C THR A 120 -2.75 -7.51 -20.77
N THR A 121 -3.71 -7.37 -19.87
CA THR A 121 -5.14 -7.30 -20.16
C THR A 121 -5.74 -5.97 -19.71
N ASN A 122 -7.00 -5.75 -19.97
CA ASN A 122 -7.73 -4.56 -19.51
C ASN A 122 -8.00 -4.55 -18.01
N GLU A 123 -7.72 -5.62 -17.27
CA GLU A 123 -7.91 -5.71 -15.83
C GLU A 123 -6.67 -6.28 -15.16
N ILE A 124 -6.19 -5.62 -14.10
CA ILE A 124 -5.20 -6.16 -13.18
C ILE A 124 -5.83 -6.48 -11.84
N THR A 125 -5.34 -7.54 -11.21
CA THR A 125 -5.62 -7.87 -9.82
C THR A 125 -4.40 -7.49 -8.98
N ILE A 126 -4.60 -6.65 -7.99
CA ILE A 126 -3.56 -6.05 -7.15
C ILE A 126 -3.71 -6.64 -5.75
N PRO A 127 -2.73 -7.39 -5.22
CA PRO A 127 -2.74 -7.82 -3.83
C PRO A 127 -2.41 -6.63 -2.90
N GLU A 128 -2.94 -6.67 -1.67
CA GLU A 128 -2.65 -5.69 -0.61
C GLU A 128 -1.14 -5.46 -0.45
N SER A 129 -0.35 -6.53 -0.43
CA SER A 129 1.11 -6.47 -0.31
C SER A 129 1.84 -5.70 -1.43
N ALA A 130 1.16 -5.42 -2.54
CA ALA A 130 1.71 -4.63 -3.63
C ALA A 130 1.46 -3.13 -3.46
N VAL A 131 0.69 -2.70 -2.45
CA VAL A 131 0.39 -1.29 -2.15
C VAL A 131 0.95 -0.94 -0.78
N LEU A 132 1.98 -0.09 -0.75
CA LEU A 132 2.59 0.39 0.48
C LEU A 132 2.03 1.80 0.79
N ASN A 133 1.08 1.89 1.71
CA ASN A 133 0.35 3.11 2.07
C ASN A 133 -0.44 3.70 0.90
N PHE A 134 0.23 4.07 -0.18
CA PHE A 134 -0.38 4.67 -1.37
C PHE A 134 0.45 4.38 -2.61
N ASP A 135 -0.16 3.78 -3.63
CA ASP A 135 0.50 3.47 -4.89
C ASP A 135 -0.40 3.82 -6.08
N SER A 136 0.22 4.27 -7.18
CA SER A 136 -0.45 4.63 -8.42
C SER A 136 -0.09 3.66 -9.53
N PHE A 137 -1.09 3.30 -10.31
CA PHE A 137 -0.97 2.42 -11.47
C PHE A 137 -1.43 3.15 -12.71
N LYS A 138 -0.68 3.00 -13.80
CA LYS A 138 -1.00 3.56 -15.10
C LYS A 138 -1.24 2.43 -16.08
N CYS A 139 -2.39 2.48 -16.75
CA CYS A 139 -2.65 1.65 -17.91
C CYS A 139 -2.33 2.40 -19.20
N THR A 140 -1.67 1.77 -20.12
CA THR A 140 -1.55 2.25 -21.50
C THR A 140 -2.23 1.27 -22.43
N ILE A 141 -3.04 1.79 -23.34
CA ILE A 141 -3.76 1.01 -24.35
C ILE A 141 -3.30 1.48 -25.71
N LYS A 142 -2.79 0.57 -26.51
CA LYS A 142 -2.38 0.84 -27.89
C LYS A 142 -3.39 0.24 -28.86
N ASP A 143 -3.91 1.07 -29.76
CA ASP A 143 -4.73 0.62 -30.89
C ASP A 143 -3.85 -0.12 -31.91
N THR A 144 -4.16 -1.38 -32.16
CA THR A 144 -3.45 -2.24 -33.11
C THR A 144 -4.30 -2.61 -34.32
N ASP A 145 -5.52 -2.03 -34.44
CA ASP A 145 -6.36 -2.24 -35.62
C ASP A 145 -5.84 -1.45 -36.81
N ALA A 146 -5.26 -2.15 -37.78
CA ALA A 146 -4.71 -1.54 -38.98
C ALA A 146 -5.78 -0.81 -39.85
N ALA A 147 -7.06 -1.13 -39.67
CA ALA A 147 -8.17 -0.46 -40.36
C ALA A 147 -8.66 0.80 -39.61
N SER A 148 -8.20 1.01 -38.39
CA SER A 148 -8.60 2.15 -37.58
C SER A 148 -7.87 3.43 -37.97
N GLY A 149 -8.58 4.56 -37.95
CA GLY A 149 -7.98 5.89 -38.10
C GLY A 149 -7.02 6.29 -36.97
N THR A 150 -7.02 5.54 -35.86
CA THR A 150 -6.13 5.72 -34.69
C THR A 150 -5.08 4.62 -34.56
N TYR A 151 -4.86 3.86 -35.63
CA TYR A 151 -3.84 2.81 -35.65
C TYR A 151 -2.48 3.27 -35.09
N ASN A 152 -1.87 2.45 -34.27
CA ASN A 152 -0.63 2.73 -33.54
C ASN A 152 -0.68 3.89 -32.53
N THR A 153 -1.83 4.52 -32.30
CA THR A 153 -1.98 5.52 -31.25
C THR A 153 -2.05 4.83 -29.88
N THR A 154 -1.42 5.42 -28.89
CA THR A 154 -1.44 4.95 -27.51
C THR A 154 -2.15 5.99 -26.64
N VAL A 155 -3.07 5.53 -25.82
CA VAL A 155 -3.75 6.33 -24.78
C VAL A 155 -3.46 5.75 -23.41
N SER A 156 -3.61 6.54 -22.37
CA SER A 156 -3.35 6.07 -21.02
C SER A 156 -4.21 6.76 -19.99
N ASP A 157 -4.43 6.07 -18.87
CA ASP A 157 -5.05 6.66 -17.67
C ASP A 157 -4.40 6.09 -16.40
N ILE A 158 -4.61 6.77 -15.27
CA ILE A 158 -3.97 6.48 -14.00
C ILE A 158 -5.04 6.26 -12.93
N ILE A 159 -4.84 5.24 -12.11
CA ILE A 159 -5.64 4.97 -10.95
C ILE A 159 -4.74 4.72 -9.75
N SER A 160 -5.18 5.14 -8.57
CA SER A 160 -4.40 5.03 -7.34
C SER A 160 -5.13 4.24 -6.27
N PHE A 161 -4.37 3.48 -5.50
CA PHE A 161 -4.87 2.67 -4.39
C PHE A 161 -4.18 3.09 -3.10
N ALA A 162 -4.94 3.04 -2.01
CA ALA A 162 -4.44 3.27 -0.67
C ALA A 162 -4.57 2.01 0.18
N ASP A 163 -3.55 1.72 0.97
CA ASP A 163 -3.64 0.76 2.06
C ASP A 163 -3.88 1.57 3.35
N MET A 164 -5.06 1.38 3.93
CA MET A 164 -5.49 1.99 5.19
C MET A 164 -5.67 0.91 6.26
N SER A 165 -4.82 -0.10 6.24
CA SER A 165 -4.79 -1.10 7.30
C SER A 165 -4.30 -0.45 8.59
N ASP A 166 -5.05 -0.66 9.69
CA ASP A 166 -4.65 -0.16 10.99
C ASP A 166 -3.39 -0.90 11.48
N PRO A 167 -2.40 -0.17 12.02
CA PRO A 167 -1.20 -0.79 12.53
C PRO A 167 -1.53 -1.71 13.71
N TYR A 168 -0.76 -2.79 13.83
CA TYR A 168 -0.82 -3.63 15.01
C TYR A 168 -0.26 -2.89 16.23
N GLN A 169 -0.99 -2.94 17.33
CA GLN A 169 -0.54 -2.45 18.63
C GLN A 169 -0.20 -3.65 19.52
N VAL A 170 1.00 -3.66 20.04
CA VAL A 170 1.50 -4.74 20.92
C VAL A 170 1.44 -4.26 22.37
N GLU A 171 0.81 -5.06 23.22
CA GLU A 171 0.69 -4.82 24.65
C GLU A 171 1.31 -5.98 25.42
N ILE A 172 2.00 -5.68 26.50
CA ILE A 172 2.48 -6.67 27.46
C ILE A 172 1.61 -6.57 28.71
N THR A 173 0.95 -7.65 29.08
CA THR A 173 0.18 -7.74 30.32
C THR A 173 0.92 -8.59 31.36
N ALA A 174 0.79 -8.22 32.63
CA ALA A 174 1.34 -8.91 33.78
C ALA A 174 0.26 -9.05 34.87
N PRO A 175 -0.66 -10.02 34.76
CA PRO A 175 -1.81 -10.13 35.67
C PRO A 175 -1.42 -10.27 37.17
N ALA A 176 -0.28 -10.91 37.47
CA ALA A 176 0.25 -11.03 38.83
C ALA A 176 1.01 -9.79 39.32
N GLY A 177 1.13 -8.76 38.47
CA GLY A 177 1.89 -7.54 38.74
C GLY A 177 3.35 -7.63 38.31
N THR A 178 4.04 -6.50 38.43
CA THR A 178 5.44 -6.31 37.96
C THR A 178 6.42 -6.13 39.12
N THR A 179 5.95 -6.14 40.39
CA THR A 179 6.79 -6.02 41.58
C THR A 179 7.04 -7.39 42.17
N LEU A 180 8.24 -7.90 42.03
CA LEU A 180 8.65 -9.22 42.55
C LEU A 180 9.14 -9.07 44.00
N THR A 181 8.56 -9.88 44.88
CA THR A 181 8.83 -9.86 46.33
C THR A 181 9.17 -11.26 46.84
N SER A 182 9.38 -11.43 48.13
CA SER A 182 9.52 -12.77 48.71
C SER A 182 8.24 -13.60 48.62
N GLY A 183 7.06 -12.96 48.52
CA GLY A 183 5.78 -13.63 48.36
C GLY A 183 5.37 -13.84 46.88
N LEU A 184 5.92 -13.05 45.98
CA LEU A 184 5.73 -13.19 44.52
C LEU A 184 7.10 -13.37 43.86
N THR A 185 7.55 -14.60 43.75
CA THR A 185 8.89 -14.94 43.25
C THR A 185 9.01 -14.99 41.72
N SER A 186 7.88 -14.99 41.03
CA SER A 186 7.82 -14.94 39.57
C SER A 186 6.53 -14.30 39.07
N THR A 187 6.55 -13.76 37.86
CA THR A 187 5.37 -13.27 37.15
C THR A 187 5.40 -13.76 35.70
N ILE A 188 4.23 -13.85 35.09
CA ILE A 188 4.10 -14.20 33.67
C ILE A 188 3.72 -12.94 32.92
N LEU A 189 4.54 -12.57 31.95
CA LEU A 189 4.23 -11.57 30.94
C LEU A 189 3.56 -12.25 29.76
N THR A 190 2.46 -11.69 29.29
CA THR A 190 1.72 -12.19 28.12
C THR A 190 1.64 -11.11 27.06
N VAL A 191 1.92 -11.49 25.83
CA VAL A 191 1.79 -10.58 24.68
C VAL A 191 0.36 -10.62 24.16
N ASN A 192 -0.26 -9.46 24.08
CA ASN A 192 -1.50 -9.22 23.38
C ASN A 192 -1.20 -8.38 22.14
N CYS A 193 -1.96 -8.59 21.09
CA CYS A 193 -1.90 -7.79 19.88
C CYS A 193 -3.29 -7.26 19.57
N TRP A 194 -3.37 -5.97 19.33
CA TRP A 194 -4.61 -5.27 19.00
C TRP A 194 -4.55 -4.76 17.58
N GLN A 195 -5.66 -4.77 16.89
CA GLN A 195 -5.83 -4.14 15.60
C GLN A 195 -7.24 -3.55 15.52
N ASN A 196 -7.36 -2.33 15.01
CA ASN A 196 -8.63 -1.63 14.92
C ASN A 196 -9.40 -1.53 16.26
N GLY A 197 -8.67 -1.43 17.38
CA GLY A 197 -9.26 -1.40 18.71
C GLY A 197 -9.80 -2.73 19.23
N GLU A 198 -9.63 -3.83 18.49
CA GLU A 198 -10.04 -5.18 18.88
C GLU A 198 -8.83 -6.03 19.24
N LEU A 199 -8.97 -6.83 20.31
CA LEU A 199 -7.96 -7.80 20.70
C LEU A 199 -7.96 -8.96 19.71
N LEU A 200 -6.80 -9.23 19.10
CA LEU A 200 -6.66 -10.32 18.16
C LEU A 200 -6.71 -11.69 18.86
N PRO A 201 -7.33 -12.69 18.23
CA PRO A 201 -7.49 -14.03 18.81
C PRO A 201 -6.15 -14.76 18.90
N ASP A 202 -6.13 -15.83 19.71
CA ASP A 202 -4.93 -16.66 19.90
C ASP A 202 -4.39 -17.25 18.59
N SER A 203 -5.26 -17.48 17.61
CA SER A 203 -4.89 -17.95 16.27
C SER A 203 -3.99 -16.97 15.50
N PHE A 204 -4.01 -15.67 15.85
CA PHE A 204 -3.10 -14.67 15.28
C PHE A 204 -1.63 -15.05 15.52
N PHE A 205 -1.34 -15.61 16.70
CA PHE A 205 0.03 -15.98 17.10
C PHE A 205 0.47 -17.32 16.48
N THR A 206 -0.41 -18.04 15.78
CA THR A 206 -0.04 -19.26 15.06
C THR A 206 0.86 -18.89 13.88
N GLY A 207 2.13 -19.34 13.91
CA GLY A 207 3.14 -18.99 12.92
C GLY A 207 3.84 -17.63 13.16
N ALA A 208 3.42 -16.87 14.19
CA ALA A 208 4.14 -15.68 14.61
C ALA A 208 5.23 -16.03 15.64
N THR A 209 6.32 -15.28 15.60
CA THR A 209 7.41 -15.39 16.57
C THR A 209 7.43 -14.15 17.44
N CYS A 210 7.20 -14.33 18.77
CA CYS A 210 7.39 -13.26 19.76
C CYS A 210 8.81 -13.37 20.31
N THR A 211 9.63 -12.37 20.07
CA THR A 211 11.04 -12.30 20.50
C THR A 211 11.21 -11.31 21.64
N TRP A 212 11.58 -11.80 22.81
CA TRP A 212 11.79 -10.99 24.00
C TRP A 212 13.25 -10.59 24.17
N ARG A 213 13.47 -9.35 24.64
CA ARG A 213 14.78 -8.84 25.06
C ARG A 213 14.67 -8.28 26.47
N LYS A 214 15.74 -8.43 27.26
CA LYS A 214 15.85 -7.90 28.61
C LYS A 214 16.87 -6.78 28.66
N PHE A 215 16.52 -5.72 29.36
CA PHE A 215 17.40 -4.57 29.61
C PHE A 215 17.54 -4.36 31.11
N ASN A 216 18.72 -4.01 31.54
CA ASN A 216 18.99 -3.68 32.95
C ASN A 216 18.44 -2.28 33.32
N LYS A 217 18.59 -1.87 34.59
CA LYS A 217 18.15 -0.56 35.10
C LYS A 217 18.73 0.66 34.36
N LEU A 218 19.82 0.48 33.62
CA LEU A 218 20.47 1.53 32.83
C LEU A 218 20.06 1.51 31.34
N GLY A 219 19.12 0.65 30.96
CA GLY A 219 18.69 0.50 29.56
C GLY A 219 19.65 -0.28 28.68
N VAL A 220 20.65 -0.97 29.26
CA VAL A 220 21.61 -1.79 28.51
C VAL A 220 21.03 -3.20 28.36
N GLN A 221 21.03 -3.72 27.14
CA GLN A 221 20.55 -5.07 26.84
C GLN A 221 21.43 -6.12 27.52
N ASP A 222 20.80 -7.10 28.13
CA ASP A 222 21.45 -8.28 28.70
C ASP A 222 21.65 -9.34 27.59
N THR A 223 22.80 -9.33 26.96
CA THR A 223 23.14 -10.24 25.85
C THR A 223 23.40 -11.68 26.31
N ALA A 224 23.55 -11.92 27.60
CA ALA A 224 23.71 -13.27 28.16
C ALA A 224 22.37 -13.91 28.56
N TRP A 225 21.26 -13.13 28.55
CA TRP A 225 19.95 -13.61 28.92
C TRP A 225 19.34 -14.48 27.82
N GLY A 226 18.87 -15.67 28.18
CA GLY A 226 18.31 -16.64 27.21
C GLY A 226 19.36 -17.18 26.25
N THR A 227 18.99 -17.25 24.96
CA THR A 227 19.92 -17.64 23.89
C THR A 227 20.30 -16.41 23.11
N SER A 228 21.58 -16.02 23.17
CA SER A 228 22.10 -14.80 22.49
C SER A 228 21.33 -13.51 22.85
N GLY A 229 20.92 -13.37 24.11
CA GLY A 229 20.20 -12.18 24.60
C GLY A 229 18.72 -12.15 24.30
N ILE A 230 18.11 -13.28 23.87
CA ILE A 230 16.70 -13.38 23.55
C ILE A 230 16.04 -14.62 24.13
N LYS A 231 14.74 -14.51 24.41
CA LYS A 231 13.82 -15.63 24.61
C LYS A 231 12.66 -15.50 23.64
N THR A 232 12.03 -16.60 23.27
CA THR A 232 10.90 -16.62 22.36
C THR A 232 9.66 -17.22 23.02
N GLY A 233 8.49 -16.81 22.53
CA GLY A 233 7.20 -17.31 22.99
C GLY A 233 6.21 -16.18 23.28
N ARG A 234 4.92 -16.47 23.18
CA ARG A 234 3.86 -15.49 23.50
C ARG A 234 3.85 -15.11 24.98
N THR A 235 4.26 -16.01 25.83
CA THR A 235 4.40 -15.75 27.27
C THR A 235 5.85 -15.84 27.70
N LEU A 236 6.21 -15.03 28.69
CA LEU A 236 7.53 -15.02 29.32
C LEU A 236 7.37 -15.10 30.84
N THR A 237 7.92 -16.15 31.44
CA THR A 237 8.06 -16.20 32.88
C THR A 237 9.30 -15.43 33.29
N VAL A 238 9.10 -14.42 34.13
CA VAL A 238 10.17 -13.61 34.73
C VAL A 238 10.28 -13.99 36.20
N THR A 239 11.47 -14.42 36.62
CA THR A 239 11.75 -14.78 38.01
C THR A 239 12.43 -13.60 38.72
N ARG A 240 12.33 -13.61 40.07
CA ARG A 240 12.95 -12.59 40.93
C ARG A 240 14.48 -12.52 40.69
N ASP A 241 15.12 -13.65 40.47
CA ASP A 241 16.58 -13.74 40.28
C ASP A 241 17.03 -13.12 38.95
N GLU A 242 16.12 -12.98 37.97
CA GLU A 242 16.38 -12.29 36.73
C GLU A 242 16.31 -10.75 36.85
N VAL A 243 15.81 -10.23 37.99
CA VAL A 243 15.62 -8.79 38.22
C VAL A 243 16.42 -8.34 39.44
N THR A 244 17.61 -7.78 39.24
CA THR A 244 18.50 -7.38 40.34
C THR A 244 17.95 -6.17 41.12
N VAL A 245 17.47 -5.14 40.45
CA VAL A 245 16.82 -3.95 41.03
C VAL A 245 15.62 -3.54 40.18
N ALA A 246 15.85 -3.41 38.87
CA ALA A 246 14.87 -3.14 37.87
C ALA A 246 15.33 -3.76 36.55
N ALA A 247 14.39 -4.28 35.77
CA ALA A 247 14.62 -4.76 34.41
C ALA A 247 13.45 -4.34 33.52
N THR A 248 13.76 -3.99 32.28
CA THR A 248 12.75 -3.73 31.26
C THR A 248 12.75 -4.89 30.28
N PHE A 249 11.57 -5.38 29.97
CA PHE A 249 11.36 -6.41 28.97
C PHE A 249 10.64 -5.82 27.77
N THR A 250 11.17 -6.05 26.58
CA THR A 250 10.54 -5.66 25.32
C THR A 250 10.21 -6.90 24.52
N VAL A 251 9.19 -6.83 23.69
CA VAL A 251 8.82 -7.90 22.76
C VAL A 251 8.65 -7.36 21.36
N GLU A 252 9.09 -8.13 20.41
CA GLU A 252 8.90 -7.91 18.98
C GLU A 252 8.14 -9.10 18.42
N ILE A 253 7.09 -8.85 17.62
CA ILE A 253 6.34 -9.89 16.91
C ILE A 253 6.73 -9.85 15.45
N SER A 254 7.15 -10.99 14.93
CA SER A 254 7.35 -11.22 13.49
C SER A 254 6.46 -12.35 13.00
N LYS A 255 5.87 -12.17 11.80
CA LYS A 255 4.97 -13.14 11.19
C LYS A 255 5.33 -13.34 9.74
#